data_c9a576c682a3b79a3d4828056ccbc18f
#
_entry.id   c9a576c682a3b79a3d4828056ccbc18f
#
_cell.length_a   1.000
_cell.length_b   1.000
_cell.length_c   1.000
_cell.angle_alpha   90.00
_cell.angle_beta   90.00
_cell.angle_gamma   90.00
#
_symmetry.space_group_name_H-M   'P 1'
#
loop_
_entity.id
_entity.type
_entity.pdbx_description
1 polymer ?
#
loop_
_entity_poly.entity_id
_entity_poly.type
_entity_poly.pdbx_seq_one_letter_code
_entity_poly.pdbx_strand_id
1 'polypeptide(L)'
;YIEIKNAGKTFLQNGETFRALDCVSLSIEKGEFICLLGPSGCGKSTLLNAIAGFSPVNEGCIKIDGMEVTKPSTENVTIFQNYGLLPWRTVLKNVQLGLEAKKVSKTERKEIAEKYLELVGLSEFKTSYPRQLSGGMQQRVAIARALAVDPEIIFMDEPFGALDAITRMKLQDDILRISKDQKKTIIFVTHDIEEAIYLADRIVVMTPNPGRVKKVVEVKLQQSRDRTSDDFLELRDKIF
;
A
#
# COMPACT_ATOMS: atom_id res chain seq x y z
N TYR A 1 0.38 3.25 17.14
CA TYR A 1 0.77 4.30 16.18
C TYR A 1 -0.43 4.72 15.31
N ILE A 2 -1.16 3.79 14.69
CA ILE A 2 -2.44 4.07 14.02
C ILE A 2 -3.55 3.41 14.84
N GLU A 3 -4.56 4.19 15.22
CA GLU A 3 -5.72 3.72 15.96
C GLU A 3 -6.99 3.94 15.15
N ILE A 4 -7.75 2.88 14.93
CA ILE A 4 -9.05 2.90 14.27
C ILE A 4 -10.08 2.45 15.31
N LYS A 5 -11.06 3.30 15.62
CA LYS A 5 -12.08 3.03 16.66
C LYS A 5 -13.47 3.15 16.05
N ASN A 6 -14.17 2.01 15.97
CA ASN A 6 -15.56 1.90 15.51
C ASN A 6 -15.81 2.63 14.17
N ALA A 7 -14.85 2.55 13.24
CA ALA A 7 -14.92 3.26 11.98
C ALA A 7 -16.06 2.72 11.10
N GLY A 8 -16.97 3.60 10.74
CA GLY A 8 -18.07 3.35 9.82
C GLY A 8 -18.02 4.28 8.63
N LYS A 9 -18.32 3.76 7.44
CA LYS A 9 -18.35 4.54 6.20
C LYS A 9 -19.57 4.21 5.36
N THR A 10 -20.35 5.23 5.05
CA THR A 10 -21.54 5.16 4.21
C THR A 10 -21.38 6.09 3.02
N PHE A 11 -21.71 5.63 1.84
CA PHE A 11 -21.78 6.43 0.61
C PHE A 11 -23.24 6.60 0.16
N LEU A 12 -23.52 7.73 -0.44
CA LEU A 12 -24.78 7.96 -1.12
C LEU A 12 -24.55 7.73 -2.62
N GLN A 13 -25.24 6.74 -3.20
CA GLN A 13 -25.15 6.42 -4.62
C GLN A 13 -26.54 6.29 -5.20
N ASN A 14 -26.88 7.10 -6.21
CA ASN A 14 -28.20 7.12 -6.88
C ASN A 14 -29.40 7.30 -5.93
N GLY A 15 -29.22 8.02 -4.82
CA GLY A 15 -30.28 8.22 -3.82
C GLY A 15 -30.40 7.12 -2.77
N GLU A 16 -29.64 6.04 -2.89
CA GLU A 16 -29.57 4.94 -1.93
C GLU A 16 -28.31 5.03 -1.07
N THR A 17 -28.40 4.63 0.19
CA THR A 17 -27.26 4.58 1.11
C THR A 17 -26.59 3.21 1.04
N PHE A 18 -25.30 3.20 0.75
CA PHE A 18 -24.48 2.00 0.76
C PHE A 18 -23.47 2.06 1.94
N ARG A 19 -23.59 1.14 2.90
CA ARG A 19 -22.65 1.02 4.02
C ARG A 19 -21.45 0.19 3.60
N ALA A 20 -20.34 0.86 3.37
CA ALA A 20 -19.09 0.23 2.91
C ALA A 20 -18.28 -0.35 4.07
N LEU A 21 -18.26 0.32 5.24
CA LEU A 21 -17.58 -0.15 6.45
C LEU A 21 -18.53 -0.07 7.63
N ASP A 22 -18.44 -1.06 8.53
CA ASP A 22 -19.27 -1.11 9.72
C ASP A 22 -18.46 -1.51 10.95
N CYS A 23 -18.34 -0.59 11.89
CA CYS A 23 -17.74 -0.77 13.21
C CYS A 23 -16.34 -1.40 13.15
N VAL A 24 -15.48 -0.93 12.23
CA VAL A 24 -14.10 -1.43 12.10
C VAL A 24 -13.23 -0.85 13.22
N SER A 25 -12.64 -1.73 14.03
CA SER A 25 -11.66 -1.35 15.06
C SER A 25 -10.37 -2.13 14.88
N LEU A 26 -9.23 -1.42 14.84
CA LEU A 26 -7.92 -1.98 14.58
C LEU A 26 -6.84 -1.05 15.13
N SER A 27 -5.76 -1.59 15.66
CA SER A 27 -4.53 -0.87 15.98
C SER A 27 -3.39 -1.36 15.10
N ILE A 28 -2.50 -0.45 14.67
CA ILE A 28 -1.31 -0.75 13.86
C ILE A 28 -0.12 -0.12 14.55
N GLU A 29 0.94 -0.88 14.74
CA GLU A 29 2.16 -0.42 15.38
C GLU A 29 3.08 0.33 14.40
N LYS A 30 3.97 1.17 14.91
CA LYS A 30 4.97 1.85 14.08
C LYS A 30 5.97 0.83 13.53
N GLY A 31 6.22 0.89 12.22
CA GLY A 31 7.13 -0.05 11.53
C GLY A 31 6.50 -1.41 11.21
N GLU A 32 5.19 -1.57 11.44
CA GLU A 32 4.47 -2.80 11.13
C GLU A 32 4.09 -2.86 9.63
N PHE A 33 4.23 -4.05 9.04
CA PHE A 33 3.67 -4.37 7.73
C PHE A 33 2.33 -5.08 7.92
N ILE A 34 1.23 -4.38 7.75
CA ILE A 34 -0.12 -4.96 7.90
C ILE A 34 -0.80 -5.14 6.55
N CYS A 35 -1.45 -6.28 6.36
CA CYS A 35 -2.22 -6.58 5.16
C CYS A 35 -3.73 -6.58 5.43
N LEU A 36 -4.49 -5.87 4.60
CA LEU A 36 -5.95 -5.97 4.53
C LEU A 36 -6.30 -6.97 3.43
N LEU A 37 -6.81 -8.12 3.81
CA LEU A 37 -7.13 -9.24 2.93
C LEU A 37 -8.65 -9.47 2.88
N GLY A 38 -9.17 -9.79 1.71
CA GLY A 38 -10.58 -10.16 1.54
C GLY A 38 -11.05 -10.05 0.09
N PRO A 39 -12.27 -10.49 -0.19
CA PRO A 39 -12.81 -10.46 -1.55
C PRO A 39 -12.97 -9.03 -2.08
N SER A 40 -13.16 -8.90 -3.40
CA SER A 40 -13.48 -7.61 -4.00
C SER A 40 -14.78 -7.04 -3.41
N GLY A 41 -14.80 -5.72 -3.18
CA GLY A 41 -15.97 -5.04 -2.61
C GLY A 41 -16.14 -5.18 -1.09
N CYS A 42 -15.23 -5.82 -0.35
CA CYS A 42 -15.34 -5.91 1.12
C CYS A 42 -14.84 -4.65 1.88
N GLY A 43 -14.56 -3.55 1.19
CA GLY A 43 -14.22 -2.27 1.84
C GLY A 43 -12.72 -2.04 2.13
N LYS A 44 -11.79 -2.89 1.64
CA LYS A 44 -10.33 -2.73 1.85
C LYS A 44 -9.82 -1.37 1.40
N SER A 45 -10.06 -1.01 0.14
CA SER A 45 -9.64 0.28 -0.42
C SER A 45 -10.37 1.45 0.26
N THR A 46 -11.61 1.24 0.72
CA THR A 46 -12.35 2.26 1.49
C THR A 46 -11.67 2.50 2.84
N LEU A 47 -11.28 1.43 3.55
CA LEU A 47 -10.56 1.53 4.82
C LEU A 47 -9.18 2.16 4.62
N LEU A 48 -8.43 1.72 3.60
CA LEU A 48 -7.13 2.30 3.25
C LEU A 48 -7.25 3.81 2.98
N ASN A 49 -8.23 4.22 2.16
CA ASN A 49 -8.46 5.63 1.85
C ASN A 49 -8.91 6.45 3.07
N ALA A 50 -9.64 5.83 4.00
CA ALA A 50 -10.00 6.49 5.25
C ALA A 50 -8.78 6.73 6.15
N ILE A 51 -7.88 5.73 6.29
CA ILE A 51 -6.63 5.87 7.05
C ILE A 51 -5.70 6.88 6.39
N ALA A 52 -5.62 6.90 5.06
CA ALA A 52 -4.83 7.86 4.30
C ALA A 52 -5.39 9.30 4.29
N GLY A 53 -6.63 9.50 4.80
CA GLY A 53 -7.28 10.81 4.88
C GLY A 53 -7.96 11.29 3.60
N PHE A 54 -8.06 10.46 2.56
CA PHE A 54 -8.74 10.81 1.30
C PHE A 54 -10.27 10.74 1.41
N SER A 55 -10.79 9.90 2.31
CA SER A 55 -12.22 9.71 2.50
C SER A 55 -12.53 9.49 3.98
N PRO A 56 -12.68 10.56 4.78
CA PRO A 56 -12.94 10.47 6.22
C PRO A 56 -14.15 9.57 6.54
N VAL A 57 -14.10 8.88 7.67
CA VAL A 57 -15.19 8.03 8.16
C VAL A 57 -16.41 8.87 8.55
N ASN A 58 -17.61 8.26 8.54
CA ASN A 58 -18.84 8.93 8.98
C ASN A 58 -19.11 8.68 10.48
N GLU A 59 -18.60 7.57 11.02
CA GLU A 59 -18.77 7.12 12.40
C GLU A 59 -17.41 6.68 12.94
N GLY A 60 -17.21 6.82 14.24
CA GLY A 60 -15.94 6.51 14.88
C GLY A 60 -14.84 7.50 14.55
N CYS A 61 -13.59 7.11 14.74
CA CYS A 61 -12.44 7.96 14.43
C CYS A 61 -11.21 7.14 14.02
N ILE A 62 -10.31 7.77 13.27
CA ILE A 62 -8.99 7.24 12.91
C ILE A 62 -7.95 8.24 13.38
N LYS A 63 -6.92 7.76 14.08
CA LYS A 63 -5.82 8.59 14.57
C LYS A 63 -4.49 8.02 14.12
N ILE A 64 -3.56 8.90 13.76
CA ILE A 64 -2.15 8.58 13.51
C ILE A 64 -1.32 9.40 14.49
N ASP A 65 -0.48 8.74 15.27
CA ASP A 65 0.32 9.36 16.33
C ASP A 65 -0.50 10.27 17.26
N GLY A 66 -1.68 9.77 17.68
CA GLY A 66 -2.63 10.48 18.54
C GLY A 66 -3.44 11.59 17.85
N MET A 67 -3.11 11.99 16.63
CA MET A 67 -3.81 13.03 15.87
C MET A 67 -4.89 12.43 14.97
N GLU A 68 -6.07 13.04 14.97
CA GLU A 68 -7.19 12.59 14.15
C GLU A 68 -6.94 12.87 12.66
N VAL A 69 -7.21 11.86 11.84
CA VAL A 69 -7.03 11.92 10.37
C VAL A 69 -8.27 12.55 9.74
N THR A 70 -8.16 13.80 9.32
CA THR A 70 -9.22 14.55 8.62
C THR A 70 -8.89 14.89 7.18
N LYS A 71 -7.61 14.78 6.79
CA LYS A 71 -7.09 15.07 5.44
C LYS A 71 -5.80 14.29 5.18
N PRO A 72 -5.38 14.13 3.91
CA PRO A 72 -4.10 13.51 3.57
C PRO A 72 -2.91 14.28 4.16
N SER A 73 -1.89 13.54 4.58
CA SER A 73 -0.60 14.11 5.03
C SER A 73 0.43 14.03 3.90
N THR A 74 1.34 15.01 3.87
CA THR A 74 2.52 15.01 2.96
C THR A 74 3.64 14.08 3.44
N GLU A 75 3.56 13.56 4.66
CA GLU A 75 4.52 12.61 5.24
C GLU A 75 4.23 11.17 4.83
N ASN A 76 3.04 10.94 4.28
CA ASN A 76 2.55 9.63 3.87
C ASN A 76 2.40 9.55 2.36
N VAL A 77 2.54 8.37 1.78
CA VAL A 77 2.40 8.17 0.33
C VAL A 77 1.43 7.03 0.04
N THR A 78 0.61 7.23 -0.99
CA THR A 78 -0.32 6.21 -1.47
C THR A 78 0.05 5.76 -2.88
N ILE A 79 0.18 4.45 -3.05
CA ILE A 79 0.28 3.79 -4.35
C ILE A 79 -1.12 3.30 -4.72
N PHE A 80 -1.72 3.96 -5.70
CA PHE A 80 -3.06 3.65 -6.18
C PHE A 80 -3.04 2.52 -7.22
N GLN A 81 -4.13 1.80 -7.35
CA GLN A 81 -4.33 0.74 -8.33
C GLN A 81 -4.15 1.24 -9.79
N ASN A 82 -4.49 2.49 -10.07
CA ASN A 82 -4.35 3.13 -11.39
C ASN A 82 -3.04 3.88 -11.60
N TYR A 83 -2.00 3.55 -10.81
CA TYR A 83 -0.64 4.10 -10.86
C TYR A 83 -0.51 5.60 -10.59
N GLY A 84 -1.48 6.44 -10.93
CA GLY A 84 -1.51 7.89 -10.71
C GLY A 84 -0.30 8.63 -11.29
N LEU A 85 0.28 8.15 -12.39
CA LEU A 85 1.40 8.83 -13.06
C LEU A 85 0.91 10.05 -13.85
N LEU A 86 1.69 11.11 -13.84
CA LEU A 86 1.41 12.31 -14.62
C LEU A 86 1.80 12.05 -16.09
N PRO A 87 0.85 12.00 -17.04
CA PRO A 87 1.10 11.56 -18.40
C PRO A 87 1.98 12.53 -19.21
N TRP A 88 2.06 13.80 -18.79
CA TRP A 88 2.88 14.86 -19.41
C TRP A 88 4.29 14.96 -18.80
N ARG A 89 4.63 14.13 -17.82
CA ARG A 89 5.97 14.04 -17.22
C ARG A 89 6.68 12.77 -17.66
N THR A 90 8.01 12.85 -17.85
CA THR A 90 8.82 11.65 -18.05
C THR A 90 8.84 10.77 -16.81
N VAL A 91 9.28 9.53 -16.94
CA VAL A 91 9.47 8.57 -15.85
C VAL A 91 10.31 9.19 -14.72
N LEU A 92 11.47 9.73 -15.03
CA LEU A 92 12.33 10.40 -14.05
C LEU A 92 11.61 11.55 -13.33
N LYS A 93 10.90 12.40 -14.07
CA LYS A 93 10.15 13.53 -13.50
C LYS A 93 8.94 13.07 -12.67
N ASN A 94 8.35 11.93 -12.98
CA ASN A 94 7.31 11.34 -12.15
C ASN A 94 7.88 10.91 -10.79
N VAL A 95 9.03 10.25 -10.77
CA VAL A 95 9.69 9.83 -9.51
C VAL A 95 10.13 11.05 -8.69
N GLN A 96 10.59 12.13 -9.33
CA GLN A 96 10.99 13.37 -8.67
C GLN A 96 9.83 14.17 -8.06
N LEU A 97 8.57 13.87 -8.37
CA LEU A 97 7.41 14.71 -8.05
C LEU A 97 7.31 15.04 -6.54
N GLY A 98 7.39 14.04 -5.69
CA GLY A 98 7.30 14.23 -4.24
C GLY A 98 8.54 14.94 -3.65
N LEU A 99 9.72 14.70 -4.23
CA LEU A 99 10.95 15.39 -3.86
C LEU A 99 10.92 16.88 -4.25
N GLU A 100 10.23 17.22 -5.36
CA GLU A 100 9.97 18.62 -5.74
C GLU A 100 9.10 19.31 -4.67
N ALA A 101 8.05 18.65 -4.21
CA ALA A 101 7.18 19.16 -3.16
C ALA A 101 7.93 19.37 -1.83
N LYS A 102 8.87 18.48 -1.50
CA LYS A 102 9.78 18.60 -0.35
C LYS A 102 10.91 19.61 -0.56
N LYS A 103 10.96 20.33 -1.70
CA LYS A 103 11.98 21.32 -2.05
C LYS A 103 13.42 20.79 -2.06
N VAL A 104 13.62 19.51 -2.32
CA VAL A 104 14.94 18.89 -2.48
C VAL A 104 15.66 19.50 -3.68
N SER A 105 16.97 19.69 -3.61
CA SER A 105 17.77 20.28 -4.68
C SER A 105 17.67 19.50 -6.00
N LYS A 106 17.82 20.16 -7.15
CA LYS A 106 17.68 19.52 -8.47
C LYS A 106 18.68 18.38 -8.69
N THR A 107 19.89 18.51 -8.18
CA THR A 107 20.94 17.48 -8.28
C THR A 107 20.58 16.28 -7.42
N GLU A 108 20.31 16.49 -6.15
CA GLU A 108 20.00 15.45 -5.17
C GLU A 108 18.73 14.65 -5.55
N ARG A 109 17.64 15.34 -5.95
CA ARG A 109 16.42 14.64 -6.37
C ARG A 109 16.62 13.80 -7.64
N LYS A 110 17.56 14.17 -8.52
CA LYS A 110 17.91 13.38 -9.68
C LYS A 110 18.61 12.10 -9.25
N GLU A 111 19.59 12.19 -8.37
CA GLU A 111 20.33 11.04 -7.83
C GLU A 111 19.40 10.07 -7.09
N ILE A 112 18.52 10.59 -6.22
CA ILE A 112 17.53 9.79 -5.52
C ILE A 112 16.60 9.09 -6.51
N ALA A 113 16.06 9.81 -7.48
CA ALA A 113 15.14 9.24 -8.46
C ALA A 113 15.81 8.18 -9.35
N GLU A 114 17.06 8.38 -9.77
CA GLU A 114 17.82 7.40 -10.56
C GLU A 114 18.09 6.13 -9.73
N LYS A 115 18.44 6.24 -8.44
CA LYS A 115 18.60 5.11 -7.53
C LYS A 115 17.32 4.25 -7.45
N TYR A 116 16.15 4.87 -7.29
CA TYR A 116 14.90 4.10 -7.19
C TYR A 116 14.41 3.58 -8.55
N LEU A 117 14.77 4.23 -9.66
CA LEU A 117 14.54 3.66 -11.01
C LEU A 117 15.43 2.45 -11.27
N GLU A 118 16.65 2.44 -10.79
CA GLU A 118 17.54 1.27 -10.84
C GLU A 118 16.96 0.11 -10.01
N LEU A 119 16.52 0.39 -8.78
CA LEU A 119 15.87 -0.61 -7.90
C LEU A 119 14.73 -1.36 -8.61
N VAL A 120 13.88 -0.62 -9.34
CA VAL A 120 12.74 -1.21 -10.05
C VAL A 120 13.08 -1.66 -11.49
N GLY A 121 14.35 -1.61 -11.91
CA GLY A 121 14.83 -2.06 -13.22
C GLY A 121 14.31 -1.21 -14.38
N LEU A 122 14.23 0.12 -14.22
CA LEU A 122 13.72 1.05 -15.23
C LEU A 122 14.68 2.20 -15.58
N SER A 123 15.98 2.04 -15.31
CA SER A 123 17.00 3.08 -15.60
C SER A 123 17.00 3.55 -17.06
N GLU A 124 16.85 2.61 -18.01
CA GLU A 124 16.85 2.90 -19.45
C GLU A 124 15.59 3.68 -19.90
N PHE A 125 14.53 3.66 -19.12
CA PHE A 125 13.25 4.30 -19.45
C PHE A 125 13.08 5.69 -18.80
N LYS A 126 14.11 6.25 -18.18
CA LYS A 126 14.03 7.51 -17.42
C LYS A 126 13.54 8.73 -18.23
N THR A 127 13.75 8.73 -19.54
CA THR A 127 13.29 9.79 -20.44
C THR A 127 11.96 9.50 -21.12
N SER A 128 11.44 8.28 -20.99
CA SER A 128 10.16 7.86 -21.57
C SER A 128 8.99 8.52 -20.82
N TYR A 129 7.83 8.58 -21.49
CA TYR A 129 6.57 9.03 -20.92
C TYR A 129 5.70 7.80 -20.51
N PRO A 130 4.76 7.95 -19.55
CA PRO A 130 3.91 6.84 -19.10
C PRO A 130 3.23 6.08 -20.24
N ARG A 131 2.75 6.76 -21.27
CA ARG A 131 2.08 6.13 -22.43
C ARG A 131 2.97 5.18 -23.25
N GLN A 132 4.28 5.24 -23.06
CA GLN A 132 5.27 4.40 -23.76
C GLN A 132 5.63 3.15 -22.95
N LEU A 133 5.04 2.99 -21.75
CA LEU A 133 5.33 1.92 -20.82
C LEU A 133 4.16 0.93 -20.75
N SER A 134 4.48 -0.35 -20.53
CA SER A 134 3.46 -1.35 -20.14
C SER A 134 2.85 -1.03 -18.78
N GLY A 135 1.68 -1.60 -18.47
CA GLY A 135 1.04 -1.42 -17.16
C GLY A 135 1.96 -1.79 -15.99
N GLY A 136 2.67 -2.92 -16.11
CA GLY A 136 3.63 -3.33 -15.09
C GLY A 136 4.83 -2.39 -14.95
N MET A 137 5.30 -1.78 -16.04
CA MET A 137 6.34 -0.74 -15.97
C MET A 137 5.82 0.53 -15.30
N GLN A 138 4.58 0.96 -15.61
CA GLN A 138 3.97 2.11 -14.97
C GLN A 138 3.81 1.90 -13.45
N GLN A 139 3.43 0.69 -13.05
CA GLN A 139 3.31 0.32 -11.65
C GLN A 139 4.65 0.38 -10.92
N ARG A 140 5.73 -0.12 -11.54
CA ARG A 140 7.09 -0.01 -10.99
C ARG A 140 7.53 1.46 -10.85
N VAL A 141 7.19 2.34 -11.80
CA VAL A 141 7.44 3.78 -11.65
C VAL A 141 6.68 4.39 -10.49
N ALA A 142 5.41 3.99 -10.27
CA ALA A 142 4.62 4.48 -9.14
C ALA A 142 5.23 4.05 -7.80
N ILE A 143 5.74 2.82 -7.71
CA ILE A 143 6.45 2.32 -6.52
C ILE A 143 7.75 3.08 -6.30
N ALA A 144 8.58 3.28 -7.35
CA ALA A 144 9.80 4.07 -7.26
C ALA A 144 9.52 5.51 -6.79
N ARG A 145 8.45 6.14 -7.31
CA ARG A 145 8.00 7.47 -6.88
C ARG A 145 7.62 7.51 -5.40
N ALA A 146 6.92 6.48 -4.92
CA ALA A 146 6.50 6.39 -3.53
C ALA A 146 7.70 6.23 -2.58
N LEU A 147 8.63 5.33 -2.92
CA LEU A 147 9.82 5.06 -2.11
C LEU A 147 10.81 6.23 -2.11
N ALA A 148 10.92 6.98 -3.22
CA ALA A 148 11.87 8.08 -3.36
C ALA A 148 11.68 9.22 -2.35
N VAL A 149 10.45 9.45 -1.87
CA VAL A 149 10.17 10.51 -0.88
C VAL A 149 10.45 10.10 0.56
N ASP A 150 10.86 8.86 0.79
CA ASP A 150 11.16 8.32 2.11
C ASP A 150 10.03 8.59 3.14
N PRO A 151 8.78 8.12 2.88
CA PRO A 151 7.63 8.37 3.74
C PRO A 151 7.69 7.57 5.04
N GLU A 152 6.98 8.01 6.09
CA GLU A 152 6.80 7.22 7.32
C GLU A 152 5.78 6.09 7.13
N ILE A 153 4.70 6.37 6.40
CA ILE A 153 3.63 5.40 6.10
C ILE A 153 3.46 5.26 4.60
N ILE A 154 3.40 4.03 4.13
CA ILE A 154 3.11 3.69 2.73
C ILE A 154 1.79 2.94 2.67
N PHE A 155 0.84 3.51 1.95
CA PHE A 155 -0.43 2.87 1.61
C PHE A 155 -0.32 2.24 0.23
N MET A 156 -0.68 0.96 0.09
CA MET A 156 -0.60 0.22 -1.17
C MET A 156 -1.92 -0.45 -1.49
N ASP A 157 -2.57 -0.04 -2.57
CA ASP A 157 -3.83 -0.62 -3.03
C ASP A 157 -3.58 -1.51 -4.25
N GLU A 158 -3.54 -2.83 -4.03
CA GLU A 158 -3.25 -3.88 -5.03
C GLU A 158 -2.02 -3.58 -5.91
N PRO A 159 -0.84 -3.29 -5.33
CA PRO A 159 0.30 -2.73 -6.08
C PRO A 159 0.97 -3.72 -7.03
N PHE A 160 0.59 -4.99 -7.04
CA PHE A 160 1.24 -6.01 -7.87
C PHE A 160 0.35 -6.61 -8.97
N GLY A 161 -0.90 -6.14 -9.09
CA GLY A 161 -1.90 -6.74 -9.97
C GLY A 161 -1.53 -6.78 -11.46
N ALA A 162 -0.75 -5.81 -11.95
CA ALA A 162 -0.33 -5.72 -13.36
C ALA A 162 1.06 -6.31 -13.64
N LEU A 163 1.71 -6.96 -12.66
CA LEU A 163 3.07 -7.50 -12.80
C LEU A 163 3.04 -8.98 -13.21
N ASP A 164 4.00 -9.36 -14.05
CA ASP A 164 4.32 -10.78 -14.25
C ASP A 164 4.89 -11.40 -12.96
N ALA A 165 4.83 -12.74 -12.88
CA ALA A 165 5.17 -13.46 -11.64
C ALA A 165 6.60 -13.21 -11.16
N ILE A 166 7.59 -13.21 -12.07
CA ILE A 166 9.01 -13.05 -11.71
C ILE A 166 9.28 -11.63 -11.20
N THR A 167 8.79 -10.62 -11.92
CA THR A 167 8.92 -9.21 -11.52
C THR A 167 8.21 -8.94 -10.20
N ARG A 168 7.03 -9.54 -9.99
CA ARG A 168 6.27 -9.44 -8.76
C ARG A 168 7.06 -9.97 -7.57
N MET A 169 7.60 -11.19 -7.65
CA MET A 169 8.39 -11.81 -6.58
C MET A 169 9.59 -10.94 -6.21
N LYS A 170 10.38 -10.51 -7.19
CA LYS A 170 11.54 -9.64 -6.94
C LYS A 170 11.16 -8.34 -6.24
N LEU A 171 10.07 -7.70 -6.69
CA LEU A 171 9.63 -6.43 -6.10
C LEU A 171 9.05 -6.61 -4.69
N GLN A 172 8.41 -7.74 -4.40
CA GLN A 172 7.97 -8.11 -3.06
C GLN A 172 9.17 -8.25 -2.11
N ASP A 173 10.25 -8.91 -2.55
CA ASP A 173 11.50 -9.04 -1.78
C ASP A 173 12.11 -7.67 -1.48
N ASP A 174 12.19 -6.80 -2.50
CA ASP A 174 12.74 -5.45 -2.35
C ASP A 174 11.91 -4.60 -1.36
N ILE A 175 10.58 -4.64 -1.45
CA ILE A 175 9.69 -3.91 -0.55
C ILE A 175 9.79 -4.45 0.88
N LEU A 176 9.82 -5.78 1.04
CA LEU A 176 9.97 -6.40 2.36
C LEU A 176 11.31 -6.00 3.01
N ARG A 177 12.39 -6.01 2.24
CA ARG A 177 13.71 -5.56 2.71
C ARG A 177 13.68 -4.10 3.12
N ILE A 178 13.16 -3.19 2.28
CA ILE A 178 13.05 -1.76 2.58
C ILE A 178 12.20 -1.52 3.83
N SER A 179 11.08 -2.21 3.95
CA SER A 179 10.21 -2.10 5.13
C SER A 179 10.97 -2.42 6.42
N LYS A 180 11.72 -3.53 6.43
CA LYS A 180 12.49 -3.97 7.61
C LYS A 180 13.67 -3.07 7.90
N ASP A 181 14.49 -2.76 6.89
CA ASP A 181 15.71 -1.98 7.05
C ASP A 181 15.42 -0.55 7.52
N GLN A 182 14.33 0.05 7.01
CA GLN A 182 13.94 1.42 7.30
C GLN A 182 12.80 1.54 8.32
N LYS A 183 12.30 0.42 8.85
CA LYS A 183 11.16 0.36 9.80
C LYS A 183 9.95 1.15 9.34
N LYS A 184 9.58 1.02 8.04
CA LYS A 184 8.43 1.70 7.46
C LYS A 184 7.14 1.03 7.90
N THR A 185 6.12 1.82 8.23
CA THR A 185 4.77 1.32 8.42
C THR A 185 4.10 1.15 7.06
N ILE A 186 3.64 -0.05 6.75
CA ILE A 186 3.01 -0.35 5.45
C ILE A 186 1.61 -0.90 5.68
N ILE A 187 0.62 -0.26 5.05
CA ILE A 187 -0.74 -0.79 4.96
C ILE A 187 -0.97 -1.25 3.52
N PHE A 188 -1.10 -2.55 3.37
CA PHE A 188 -1.14 -3.23 2.08
C PHE A 188 -2.51 -3.86 1.84
N VAL A 189 -3.11 -3.60 0.70
CA VAL A 189 -4.37 -4.20 0.27
C VAL A 189 -4.10 -5.22 -0.81
N THR A 190 -4.60 -6.43 -0.63
CA THR A 190 -4.61 -7.47 -1.66
C THR A 190 -5.82 -8.40 -1.50
N HIS A 191 -6.10 -9.16 -2.54
CA HIS A 191 -7.00 -10.32 -2.49
C HIS A 191 -6.23 -11.65 -2.57
N ASP A 192 -4.91 -11.60 -2.73
CA ASP A 192 -4.02 -12.76 -2.81
C ASP A 192 -3.49 -13.12 -1.42
N ILE A 193 -3.82 -14.34 -0.98
CA ILE A 193 -3.44 -14.85 0.35
C ILE A 193 -1.94 -15.07 0.45
N GLU A 194 -1.30 -15.55 -0.61
CA GLU A 194 0.14 -15.82 -0.61
C GLU A 194 0.94 -14.51 -0.52
N GLU A 195 0.50 -13.45 -1.20
CA GLU A 195 1.08 -12.11 -1.02
C GLU A 195 0.95 -11.62 0.42
N ALA A 196 -0.24 -11.78 1.01
CA ALA A 196 -0.49 -11.36 2.40
C ALA A 196 0.42 -12.09 3.38
N ILE A 197 0.56 -13.41 3.28
CA ILE A 197 1.43 -14.23 4.14
C ILE A 197 2.90 -13.88 3.92
N TYR A 198 3.29 -13.66 2.66
CA TYR A 198 4.69 -13.40 2.31
C TYR A 198 5.17 -12.05 2.85
N LEU A 199 4.32 -11.03 2.86
CA LEU A 199 4.73 -9.66 3.17
C LEU A 199 4.41 -9.22 4.59
N ALA A 200 3.22 -9.55 5.10
CA ALA A 200 2.69 -8.94 6.32
C ALA A 200 3.26 -9.54 7.62
N ASP A 201 3.32 -8.72 8.65
CA ASP A 201 3.50 -9.15 10.05
C ASP A 201 2.15 -9.56 10.65
N ARG A 202 1.07 -8.88 10.23
CA ARG A 202 -0.32 -9.22 10.55
C ARG A 202 -1.23 -9.09 9.35
N ILE A 203 -2.20 -10.01 9.27
CA ILE A 203 -3.22 -10.04 8.22
C ILE A 203 -4.58 -9.79 8.85
N VAL A 204 -5.27 -8.76 8.38
CA VAL A 204 -6.64 -8.41 8.75
C VAL A 204 -7.57 -8.97 7.68
N VAL A 205 -8.29 -10.03 8.00
CA VAL A 205 -9.27 -10.62 7.09
C VAL A 205 -10.59 -9.86 7.19
N MET A 206 -11.06 -9.33 6.07
CA MET A 206 -12.31 -8.55 5.99
C MET A 206 -13.43 -9.33 5.31
N THR A 207 -14.66 -9.12 5.78
CA THR A 207 -15.90 -9.65 5.17
C THR A 207 -16.63 -8.57 4.39
N PRO A 208 -17.36 -8.92 3.32
CA PRO A 208 -18.16 -7.95 2.55
C PRO A 208 -19.54 -7.68 3.17
N ASN A 209 -20.19 -6.58 2.75
CA ASN A 209 -21.60 -6.26 2.87
C ASN A 209 -22.21 -6.20 4.28
N PRO A 210 -21.82 -5.29 5.13
CA PRO A 210 -20.76 -4.29 5.02
C PRO A 210 -19.39 -4.84 5.39
N GLY A 211 -18.34 -4.07 5.04
CA GLY A 211 -16.96 -4.41 5.38
C GLY A 211 -16.73 -4.41 6.89
N ARG A 212 -16.34 -5.55 7.44
CA ARG A 212 -16.01 -5.75 8.87
C ARG A 212 -14.72 -6.55 8.99
N VAL A 213 -14.03 -6.40 10.11
CA VAL A 213 -12.93 -7.29 10.46
C VAL A 213 -13.49 -8.63 10.93
N LYS A 214 -13.17 -9.71 10.21
CA LYS A 214 -13.54 -11.10 10.58
C LYS A 214 -12.57 -11.66 11.61
N LYS A 215 -11.28 -11.54 11.33
CA LYS A 215 -10.19 -12.00 12.21
C LYS A 215 -8.91 -11.26 11.89
N VAL A 216 -8.00 -11.23 12.85
CA VAL A 216 -6.63 -10.76 12.68
C VAL A 216 -5.70 -11.95 12.92
N VAL A 217 -4.77 -12.18 12.00
CA VAL A 217 -3.85 -13.32 12.01
C VAL A 217 -2.43 -12.78 12.10
N GLU A 218 -1.66 -13.17 13.10
CA GLU A 218 -0.23 -12.89 13.20
C GLU A 218 0.55 -13.85 12.31
N VAL A 219 1.51 -13.32 11.54
CA VAL A 219 2.38 -14.11 10.67
C VAL A 219 3.71 -14.35 11.38
N LYS A 220 3.83 -15.53 12.03
CA LYS A 220 5.02 -15.93 12.80
C LYS A 220 5.95 -16.83 11.98
N LEU A 221 6.23 -16.45 10.74
CA LEU A 221 7.16 -17.18 9.88
C LEU A 221 8.60 -16.71 10.10
N GLN A 222 9.59 -17.60 9.88
CA GLN A 222 11.00 -17.24 9.92
C GLN A 222 11.34 -16.20 8.84
N GLN A 223 12.49 -15.53 8.97
CA GLN A 223 12.88 -14.42 8.07
C GLN A 223 12.95 -14.81 6.58
N SER A 224 13.32 -16.04 6.26
CA SER A 224 13.20 -16.59 4.91
C SER A 224 11.79 -17.18 4.74
N ARG A 225 10.83 -16.35 4.35
CA ARG A 225 9.44 -16.78 4.13
C ARG A 225 9.34 -17.66 2.89
N ASP A 226 9.74 -18.93 3.03
CA ASP A 226 9.65 -19.90 1.95
C ASP A 226 8.19 -20.29 1.71
N ARG A 227 7.68 -19.97 0.52
CA ARG A 227 6.30 -20.24 0.10
C ARG A 227 5.99 -21.73 0.00
N THR A 228 7.02 -22.59 -0.01
CA THR A 228 6.89 -24.05 -0.08
C THR A 228 6.99 -24.72 1.29
N SER A 229 7.26 -23.97 2.36
CA SER A 229 7.38 -24.50 3.72
C SER A 229 6.03 -24.93 4.28
N ASP A 230 6.04 -25.97 5.11
CA ASP A 230 4.83 -26.48 5.77
C ASP A 230 4.15 -25.39 6.61
N ASP A 231 4.92 -24.57 7.32
CA ASP A 231 4.39 -23.46 8.12
C ASP A 231 3.64 -22.41 7.26
N PHE A 232 4.14 -22.14 6.05
CA PHE A 232 3.47 -21.24 5.10
C PHE A 232 2.15 -21.84 4.60
N LEU A 233 2.17 -23.11 4.25
CA LEU A 233 0.97 -23.83 3.77
C LEU A 233 -0.08 -23.96 4.87
N GLU A 234 0.31 -24.29 6.10
CA GLU A 234 -0.60 -24.34 7.25
C GLU A 234 -1.24 -22.97 7.53
N LEU A 235 -0.46 -21.88 7.44
CA LEU A 235 -1.00 -20.54 7.64
C LEU A 235 -1.98 -20.15 6.55
N ARG A 236 -1.69 -20.52 5.29
CA ARG A 236 -2.59 -20.33 4.17
C ARG A 236 -3.93 -21.01 4.41
N ASP A 237 -3.91 -22.28 4.83
CA ASP A 237 -5.13 -23.07 5.09
C ASP A 237 -5.94 -22.53 6.27
N LYS A 238 -5.28 -21.89 7.26
CA LYS A 238 -5.96 -21.22 8.39
C LYS A 238 -6.64 -19.90 7.98
N ILE A 239 -6.22 -19.27 6.89
CA ILE A 239 -6.79 -18.00 6.42
C ILE A 239 -8.05 -18.24 5.60
N PHE A 240 -8.12 -19.34 4.85
CA PHE A 240 -9.31 -19.78 4.15
C PHE A 240 -10.45 -20.12 5.14
#